data_b9aebf0f38e828f78d642236dcd3acda
#
_entry.id   b9aebf0f38e828f78d642236dcd3acda
#
_cell.length_a   1.000
_cell.length_b   1.000
_cell.length_c   1.000
_cell.angle_alpha   90.00
_cell.angle_beta   90.00
_cell.angle_gamma   90.00
#
_symmetry.space_group_name_H-M   'P 1'
#
loop_
_entity.id
_entity.type
_entity.pdbx_description
1 polymer ?
#
loop_
_entity_poly.entity_id
_entity_poly.type
_entity_poly.pdbx_seq_one_letter_code
_entity_poly.pdbx_strand_id
1 'polypeptide(L)'
;VLYAPTSDLTADEKTLITDYLTNGGKVLFIMGDTQNETPNLDALMKTYGMEKVDGYIADTTRSYQGNPYYIFPEITASGEMADGLSSKMVLLINALGFNTVDPERDTITVDSFMTTSSDGYAVTEDKETQGTYTLGAVATEDESRFTVISAATMIDANVTDAFSTLENTTLFMNAVTSNFD
;
A
#
# COMPACT_ATOMS: atom_id res chain seq x y z
N VAL A 1 11.37 -3.87 7.32
CA VAL A 1 10.77 -3.65 6.00
C VAL A 1 10.59 -4.99 5.28
N LEU A 2 9.38 -5.23 4.78
CA LEU A 2 9.06 -6.34 3.90
C LEU A 2 8.90 -5.75 2.48
N TYR A 3 9.83 -6.04 1.59
CA TYR A 3 9.83 -5.47 0.24
C TYR A 3 9.53 -6.53 -0.80
N ALA A 4 8.40 -6.37 -1.49
CA ALA A 4 7.98 -7.16 -2.65
C ALA A 4 8.27 -8.67 -2.51
N PRO A 5 7.84 -9.32 -1.42
CA PRO A 5 8.11 -10.73 -1.24
C PRO A 5 7.48 -11.56 -2.37
N THR A 6 8.23 -12.53 -2.87
CA THR A 6 7.80 -13.40 -3.97
C THR A 6 7.14 -14.69 -3.46
N SER A 7 7.18 -14.92 -2.17
CA SER A 7 6.54 -16.05 -1.50
C SER A 7 5.89 -15.61 -0.21
N ASP A 8 4.96 -16.41 0.27
CA ASP A 8 4.28 -16.16 1.55
C ASP A 8 5.23 -16.29 2.75
N LEU A 9 4.82 -15.71 3.86
CA LEU A 9 5.42 -15.97 5.16
C LEU A 9 5.11 -17.41 5.61
N THR A 10 6.05 -18.03 6.31
CA THR A 10 5.72 -19.23 7.08
C THR A 10 4.84 -18.86 8.28
N ALA A 11 4.18 -19.84 8.89
CA ALA A 11 3.39 -19.61 10.09
C ALA A 11 4.25 -19.04 11.24
N ASP A 12 5.49 -19.48 11.37
CA ASP A 12 6.43 -19.00 12.39
C ASP A 12 6.85 -17.54 12.13
N GLU A 13 7.14 -17.19 10.88
CA GLU A 13 7.47 -15.81 10.48
C GLU A 13 6.29 -14.87 10.73
N LYS A 14 5.07 -15.29 10.41
CA LYS A 14 3.86 -14.53 10.70
C LYS A 14 3.72 -14.28 12.20
N THR A 15 3.96 -15.30 13.02
CA THR A 15 3.92 -15.19 14.49
C THR A 15 4.96 -14.19 14.99
N LEU A 16 6.20 -14.25 14.49
CA LEU A 16 7.27 -13.32 14.88
C LEU A 16 6.91 -11.86 14.54
N ILE A 17 6.35 -11.61 13.37
CA ILE A 17 5.94 -10.27 12.95
C ILE A 17 4.75 -9.78 13.79
N THR A 18 3.79 -10.65 14.05
CA THR A 18 2.63 -10.34 14.90
C THR A 18 3.07 -9.98 16.31
N ASP A 19 3.97 -10.75 16.90
CA ASP A 19 4.51 -10.48 18.23
C ASP A 19 5.30 -9.17 18.26
N TYR A 20 6.09 -8.91 17.23
CA TYR A 20 6.82 -7.64 17.08
C TYR A 20 5.88 -6.43 17.04
N LEU A 21 4.81 -6.51 16.26
CA LEU A 21 3.79 -5.46 16.19
C LEU A 21 3.05 -5.31 17.52
N THR A 22 2.64 -6.42 18.15
CA THR A 22 1.94 -6.40 19.44
C THR A 22 2.77 -5.75 20.55
N ASN A 23 4.09 -5.83 20.45
CA ASN A 23 5.02 -5.22 21.39
C ASN A 23 5.48 -3.80 21.00
N GLY A 24 4.73 -3.10 20.17
CA GLY A 24 5.01 -1.72 19.76
C GLY A 24 5.95 -1.59 18.58
N GLY A 25 6.19 -2.67 17.84
CA GLY A 25 7.03 -2.66 16.66
C GLY A 25 6.42 -1.93 15.48
N LYS A 26 7.25 -1.55 14.53
CA LYS A 26 6.84 -0.81 13.33
C LYS A 26 7.28 -1.56 12.07
N VAL A 27 6.32 -1.87 11.19
CA VAL A 27 6.55 -2.63 9.97
C VAL A 27 6.12 -1.81 8.76
N LEU A 28 6.96 -1.77 7.74
CA LEU A 28 6.63 -1.27 6.41
C LEU A 28 6.58 -2.45 5.45
N PHE A 29 5.41 -2.70 4.87
CA PHE A 29 5.20 -3.74 3.88
C PHE A 29 4.90 -3.11 2.52
N ILE A 30 5.73 -3.43 1.53
CA ILE A 30 5.54 -3.01 0.15
C ILE A 30 5.16 -4.25 -0.65
N MET A 31 3.94 -4.26 -1.17
CA MET A 31 3.43 -5.38 -1.96
C MET A 31 4.11 -5.41 -3.32
N GLY A 32 4.55 -6.60 -3.72
CA GLY A 32 5.04 -6.88 -5.06
C GLY A 32 4.08 -7.76 -5.81
N ASP A 33 4.19 -7.75 -7.13
CA ASP A 33 3.48 -8.68 -7.98
C ASP A 33 4.09 -10.08 -7.81
N THR A 34 3.34 -10.98 -7.20
CA THR A 34 3.75 -12.37 -7.05
C THR A 34 2.70 -13.28 -7.67
N GLN A 35 3.17 -14.33 -8.34
CA GLN A 35 2.30 -15.37 -8.90
C GLN A 35 1.87 -16.39 -7.84
N ASN A 36 2.42 -16.31 -6.64
CA ASN A 36 2.12 -17.21 -5.53
C ASN A 36 1.03 -16.63 -4.64
N GLU A 37 0.19 -17.52 -4.12
CA GLU A 37 -0.73 -17.14 -3.05
C GLU A 37 0.04 -16.83 -1.75
N THR A 38 -0.46 -15.85 -1.00
CA THR A 38 0.17 -15.37 0.23
C THR A 38 -0.81 -15.34 1.41
N PRO A 39 -1.39 -16.49 1.80
CA PRO A 39 -2.44 -16.52 2.81
C PRO A 39 -1.99 -16.00 4.19
N ASN A 40 -0.75 -16.19 4.58
CA ASN A 40 -0.23 -15.68 5.85
C ASN A 40 -0.03 -14.16 5.83
N LEU A 41 0.51 -13.61 4.74
CA LEU A 41 0.60 -12.16 4.55
C LEU A 41 -0.79 -11.52 4.48
N ASP A 42 -1.71 -12.12 3.75
CA ASP A 42 -3.07 -11.63 3.61
C ASP A 42 -3.81 -11.63 4.96
N ALA A 43 -3.62 -12.68 5.76
CA ALA A 43 -4.19 -12.77 7.11
C ALA A 43 -3.59 -11.72 8.07
N LEU A 44 -2.29 -11.45 7.97
CA LEU A 44 -1.64 -10.41 8.75
C LEU A 44 -2.21 -9.02 8.41
N MET A 45 -2.37 -8.71 7.13
CA MET A 45 -3.00 -7.48 6.67
C MET A 45 -4.43 -7.34 7.20
N LYS A 46 -5.22 -8.42 7.12
CA LYS A 46 -6.62 -8.43 7.54
C LYS A 46 -6.77 -8.21 9.05
N THR A 47 -5.89 -8.75 9.85
CA THR A 47 -5.83 -8.49 11.30
C THR A 47 -5.77 -6.99 11.58
N TYR A 48 -5.02 -6.25 10.77
CA TYR A 48 -4.85 -4.80 10.91
C TYR A 48 -5.81 -3.97 10.05
N GLY A 49 -6.87 -4.57 9.52
CA GLY A 49 -7.94 -3.85 8.82
C GLY A 49 -7.70 -3.62 7.34
N MET A 50 -6.88 -4.42 6.69
CA MET A 50 -6.56 -4.31 5.27
C MET A 50 -6.81 -5.64 4.56
N GLU A 51 -7.75 -5.68 3.63
CA GLU A 51 -8.09 -6.88 2.86
C GLU A 51 -7.63 -6.75 1.43
N LYS A 52 -6.67 -7.58 1.03
CA LYS A 52 -6.13 -7.61 -0.34
C LYS A 52 -7.23 -7.89 -1.37
N VAL A 53 -7.17 -7.18 -2.47
CA VAL A 53 -8.06 -7.35 -3.63
C VAL A 53 -7.33 -8.12 -4.72
N ASP A 54 -8.02 -9.03 -5.37
CA ASP A 54 -7.46 -9.79 -6.50
C ASP A 54 -7.31 -8.90 -7.74
N GLY A 55 -6.24 -9.14 -8.50
CA GLY A 55 -5.95 -8.48 -9.77
C GLY A 55 -5.15 -7.20 -9.63
N TYR A 56 -4.97 -6.55 -10.77
CA TYR A 56 -4.33 -5.24 -10.85
C TYR A 56 -5.36 -4.14 -10.69
N ILE A 57 -4.93 -3.02 -10.12
CA ILE A 57 -5.78 -1.85 -9.97
C ILE A 57 -5.57 -0.93 -11.17
N ALA A 58 -6.68 -0.48 -11.74
CA ALA A 58 -6.74 0.50 -12.80
C ALA A 58 -7.55 1.71 -12.34
N ASP A 59 -7.30 2.88 -12.92
CA ASP A 59 -8.10 4.09 -12.69
C ASP A 59 -8.24 4.83 -14.02
N THR A 60 -9.48 4.94 -14.49
CA THR A 60 -9.74 5.57 -15.81
C THR A 60 -9.73 7.08 -15.77
N THR A 61 -9.89 7.68 -14.60
CA THR A 61 -9.89 9.15 -14.41
C THR A 61 -8.51 9.67 -14.07
N ARG A 62 -7.75 8.97 -13.23
CA ARG A 62 -6.44 9.40 -12.76
C ARG A 62 -5.34 8.52 -13.34
N SER A 63 -5.16 8.62 -14.66
CA SER A 63 -4.19 7.80 -15.39
C SER A 63 -3.24 8.65 -16.24
N TYR A 64 -2.05 8.11 -16.46
CA TYR A 64 -1.03 8.75 -17.29
C TYR A 64 -1.20 8.32 -18.75
N GLN A 65 -1.32 9.30 -19.64
CA GLN A 65 -1.41 9.09 -21.09
C GLN A 65 -2.48 8.08 -21.52
N GLY A 66 -3.59 8.01 -20.79
CA GLY A 66 -4.69 7.10 -21.13
C GLY A 66 -4.43 5.63 -20.81
N ASN A 67 -3.33 5.30 -20.15
CA ASN A 67 -3.08 3.95 -19.65
C ASN A 67 -3.64 3.82 -18.23
N PRO A 68 -4.76 3.09 -18.01
CA PRO A 68 -5.42 3.04 -16.72
C PRO A 68 -4.61 2.34 -15.62
N TYR A 69 -3.59 1.58 -15.99
CA TYR A 69 -2.68 0.93 -15.03
C TYR A 69 -1.52 1.82 -14.57
N TYR A 70 -1.39 3.01 -15.16
CA TYR A 70 -0.43 4.04 -14.75
C TYR A 70 -1.22 5.08 -13.96
N ILE A 71 -1.26 4.90 -12.64
CA ILE A 71 -2.18 5.61 -11.76
C ILE A 71 -1.48 6.78 -11.07
N PHE A 72 -2.12 7.96 -11.08
CA PHE A 72 -1.83 9.05 -10.17
C PHE A 72 -2.80 8.97 -8.98
N PRO A 73 -2.44 8.31 -7.87
CA PRO A 73 -3.35 8.15 -6.75
C PRO A 73 -3.76 9.49 -6.14
N GLU A 74 -4.92 9.52 -5.51
CA GLU A 74 -5.29 10.61 -4.63
C GLU A 74 -4.47 10.49 -3.34
N ILE A 75 -3.71 11.54 -3.03
CA ILE A 75 -2.86 11.57 -1.84
C ILE A 75 -3.60 12.31 -0.73
N THR A 76 -3.95 11.59 0.31
CA THR A 76 -4.61 12.11 1.52
C THR A 76 -3.69 12.06 2.73
N ALA A 77 -2.39 11.97 2.50
CA ALA A 77 -1.38 11.96 3.54
C ALA A 77 -1.47 13.19 4.44
N SER A 78 -1.24 13.00 5.73
CA SER A 78 -1.22 14.05 6.75
C SER A 78 -0.05 13.81 7.71
N GLY A 79 0.26 14.82 8.53
CA GLY A 79 1.37 14.74 9.49
C GLY A 79 2.69 14.43 8.78
N GLU A 80 3.49 13.57 9.38
CA GLU A 80 4.81 13.20 8.88
C GLU A 80 4.79 12.56 7.49
N MET A 81 3.71 11.86 7.14
CA MET A 81 3.55 11.29 5.79
C MET A 81 3.44 12.36 4.71
N ALA A 82 3.02 13.57 5.06
CA ALA A 82 2.87 14.70 4.13
C ALA A 82 4.10 15.60 4.03
N ASP A 83 5.12 15.36 4.83
CA ASP A 83 6.30 16.22 4.88
C ASP A 83 7.01 16.32 3.53
N GLY A 84 7.24 17.55 3.09
CA GLY A 84 7.92 17.84 1.83
C GLY A 84 7.08 17.58 0.58
N LEU A 85 5.83 17.13 0.71
CA LEU A 85 4.94 16.98 -0.44
C LEU A 85 4.36 18.34 -0.85
N SER A 86 4.56 18.72 -2.10
CA SER A 86 4.05 19.98 -2.66
C SER A 86 2.98 19.75 -3.72
N SER A 87 3.31 18.99 -4.75
CA SER A 87 2.40 18.68 -5.85
C SER A 87 1.52 17.47 -5.56
N LYS A 88 1.93 16.63 -4.64
CA LYS A 88 1.32 15.31 -4.35
C LYS A 88 1.24 14.43 -5.59
N MET A 89 2.19 14.59 -6.51
CA MET A 89 2.23 13.84 -7.76
C MET A 89 3.05 12.56 -7.58
N VAL A 90 2.36 11.45 -7.43
CA VAL A 90 2.91 10.10 -7.30
C VAL A 90 2.41 9.26 -8.46
N LEU A 91 3.24 8.43 -9.04
CA LEU A 91 2.86 7.51 -10.12
C LEU A 91 3.09 6.08 -9.67
N LEU A 92 2.04 5.26 -9.75
CA LEU A 92 2.09 3.83 -9.51
C LEU A 92 1.78 3.08 -10.80
N ILE A 93 2.58 2.08 -11.12
CA ILE A 93 2.44 1.27 -12.33
C ILE A 93 2.12 -0.17 -11.91
N ASN A 94 1.09 -0.75 -12.50
CA ASN A 94 0.64 -2.12 -12.22
C ASN A 94 0.46 -2.35 -10.71
N ALA A 95 -0.22 -1.43 -10.05
CA ALA A 95 -0.46 -1.50 -8.62
C ALA A 95 -1.40 -2.65 -8.28
N LEU A 96 -1.14 -3.26 -7.14
CA LEU A 96 -2.12 -4.04 -6.41
C LEU A 96 -2.95 -3.10 -5.53
N GLY A 97 -3.92 -3.62 -4.82
CA GLY A 97 -4.75 -2.80 -3.96
C GLY A 97 -5.40 -3.60 -2.85
N PHE A 98 -6.03 -2.88 -1.95
CA PHE A 98 -6.76 -3.49 -0.85
C PHE A 98 -7.93 -2.60 -0.44
N ASN A 99 -8.88 -3.19 0.28
CA ASN A 99 -9.94 -2.47 0.93
C ASN A 99 -9.62 -2.32 2.41
N THR A 100 -10.08 -1.24 3.01
CA THR A 100 -10.09 -1.13 4.47
C THR A 100 -11.32 -1.86 5.00
N VAL A 101 -11.10 -2.70 6.00
CA VAL A 101 -12.14 -3.49 6.68
C VAL A 101 -12.00 -3.28 8.19
N ASP A 102 -12.98 -3.74 8.96
CA ASP A 102 -12.89 -3.67 10.40
C ASP A 102 -11.70 -4.51 10.89
N PRO A 103 -10.77 -3.92 11.65
CA PRO A 103 -9.65 -4.66 12.21
C PRO A 103 -10.11 -5.64 13.28
N GLU A 104 -9.27 -6.61 13.63
CA GLU A 104 -9.62 -7.60 14.67
C GLU A 104 -9.77 -7.00 16.07
N ARG A 105 -9.14 -5.86 16.31
CA ARG A 105 -9.22 -5.17 17.62
C ARG A 105 -9.67 -3.72 17.44
N ASP A 106 -10.56 -3.29 18.28
CA ASP A 106 -11.09 -1.91 18.27
C ASP A 106 -10.02 -0.84 18.58
N THR A 107 -8.88 -1.26 19.10
CA THR A 107 -7.73 -0.39 19.39
C THR A 107 -6.90 -0.06 18.15
N ILE A 108 -7.13 -0.75 17.04
CA ILE A 108 -6.43 -0.51 15.77
C ILE A 108 -7.17 0.55 14.97
N THR A 109 -6.45 1.57 14.54
CA THR A 109 -6.96 2.62 13.63
C THR A 109 -6.27 2.48 12.29
N VAL A 110 -7.03 2.54 11.20
CA VAL A 110 -6.51 2.45 9.83
C VAL A 110 -6.76 3.77 9.11
N ASP A 111 -5.69 4.39 8.62
CA ASP A 111 -5.74 5.63 7.85
C ASP A 111 -5.15 5.40 6.45
N SER A 112 -5.97 5.59 5.41
CA SER A 112 -5.52 5.54 4.03
C SER A 112 -4.84 6.85 3.65
N PHE A 113 -3.66 6.78 3.01
CA PHE A 113 -2.96 7.96 2.50
C PHE A 113 -2.82 7.99 0.98
N MET A 114 -3.12 6.89 0.30
CA MET A 114 -3.25 6.81 -1.16
C MET A 114 -4.47 5.98 -1.52
N THR A 115 -5.31 6.50 -2.40
CA THR A 115 -6.49 5.80 -2.92
C THR A 115 -6.64 6.06 -4.42
N THR A 116 -7.41 5.20 -5.11
CA THR A 116 -7.91 5.52 -6.45
C THR A 116 -9.02 6.56 -6.36
N SER A 117 -9.45 7.08 -7.51
CA SER A 117 -10.75 7.75 -7.63
C SER A 117 -11.89 6.73 -7.52
N SER A 118 -13.14 7.21 -7.60
CA SER A 118 -14.32 6.32 -7.68
C SER A 118 -14.40 5.54 -8.99
N ASP A 119 -13.59 5.92 -9.98
CA ASP A 119 -13.47 5.22 -11.27
C ASP A 119 -12.29 4.23 -11.28
N GLY A 120 -11.94 3.74 -10.11
CA GLY A 120 -11.00 2.64 -9.94
C GLY A 120 -11.64 1.30 -10.29
N TYR A 121 -10.82 0.36 -10.74
CA TYR A 121 -11.21 -1.00 -11.08
C TYR A 121 -10.19 -1.98 -10.56
N ALA A 122 -10.68 -3.08 -9.99
CA ALA A 122 -9.86 -4.27 -9.77
C ALA A 122 -10.06 -5.19 -10.97
N VAL A 123 -8.98 -5.47 -11.71
CA VAL A 123 -9.03 -6.17 -12.98
C VAL A 123 -8.34 -7.52 -12.85
N THR A 124 -9.11 -8.59 -13.06
CA THR A 124 -8.61 -9.96 -13.21
C THR A 124 -8.83 -10.43 -14.66
N GLU A 125 -8.41 -11.64 -14.99
CA GLU A 125 -8.65 -12.23 -16.32
C GLU A 125 -10.14 -12.36 -16.63
N ASP A 126 -10.97 -12.56 -15.60
CA ASP A 126 -12.39 -12.90 -15.77
C ASP A 126 -13.35 -11.72 -15.55
N LYS A 127 -12.92 -10.68 -14.81
CA LYS A 127 -13.82 -9.59 -14.45
C LYS A 127 -13.11 -8.28 -14.10
N GLU A 128 -13.88 -7.20 -14.20
CA GLU A 128 -13.52 -5.88 -13.71
C GLU A 128 -14.54 -5.45 -12.65
N THR A 129 -14.05 -5.02 -11.50
CA THR A 129 -14.94 -4.57 -10.41
C THR A 129 -14.64 -3.12 -10.09
N GLN A 130 -15.59 -2.25 -10.34
CA GLN A 130 -15.46 -0.81 -10.07
C GLN A 130 -15.54 -0.51 -8.57
N GLY A 131 -14.76 0.45 -8.13
CA GLY A 131 -14.77 0.95 -6.76
C GLY A 131 -13.61 1.90 -6.47
N THR A 132 -13.60 2.40 -5.24
CA THR A 132 -12.44 3.12 -4.71
C THR A 132 -11.57 2.13 -3.94
N TYR A 133 -10.33 1.99 -4.37
CA TYR A 133 -9.37 1.06 -3.75
C TYR A 133 -8.29 1.82 -3.02
N THR A 134 -7.83 1.27 -1.91
CA THR A 134 -6.71 1.79 -1.14
C THR A 134 -5.41 1.29 -1.74
N LEU A 135 -4.46 2.20 -1.95
CA LEU A 135 -3.13 1.93 -2.51
C LEU A 135 -2.01 2.12 -1.48
N GLY A 136 -2.32 2.75 -0.38
CA GLY A 136 -1.43 2.91 0.76
C GLY A 136 -2.21 3.28 2.01
N ALA A 137 -1.89 2.62 3.12
CA ALA A 137 -2.54 2.88 4.41
C ALA A 137 -1.60 2.58 5.57
N VAL A 138 -1.92 3.16 6.72
CA VAL A 138 -1.22 2.96 7.98
C VAL A 138 -2.21 2.47 9.02
N ALA A 139 -1.93 1.32 9.61
CA ALA A 139 -2.62 0.83 10.79
C ALA A 139 -1.78 1.16 12.03
N THR A 140 -2.41 1.76 13.03
CA THR A 140 -1.77 2.13 14.29
C THR A 140 -2.50 1.52 15.47
N GLU A 141 -1.74 1.05 16.45
CA GLU A 141 -2.24 0.55 17.72
C GLU A 141 -1.20 0.86 18.80
N ASP A 142 -1.53 1.76 19.75
CA ASP A 142 -0.58 2.27 20.71
C ASP A 142 0.69 2.82 20.04
N GLU A 143 1.84 2.21 20.30
CA GLU A 143 3.11 2.57 19.68
C GLU A 143 3.40 1.80 18.39
N SER A 144 2.61 0.78 18.07
CA SER A 144 2.84 -0.04 16.88
C SER A 144 2.28 0.63 15.62
N ARG A 145 2.95 0.33 14.50
CA ARG A 145 2.62 0.91 13.21
C ARG A 145 2.85 -0.11 12.11
N PHE A 146 1.81 -0.37 11.34
CA PHE A 146 1.87 -1.24 10.18
C PHE A 146 1.48 -0.46 8.94
N THR A 147 2.48 -0.12 8.12
CA THR A 147 2.28 0.65 6.88
C THR A 147 2.32 -0.30 5.70
N VAL A 148 1.34 -0.21 4.81
CA VAL A 148 1.27 -1.01 3.59
C VAL A 148 1.22 -0.08 2.38
N ILE A 149 2.10 -0.33 1.41
CA ILE A 149 2.11 0.29 0.09
C ILE A 149 1.89 -0.80 -0.94
N SER A 150 0.92 -0.62 -1.83
CA SER A 150 0.45 -1.68 -2.73
C SER A 150 1.24 -1.83 -4.04
N ALA A 151 2.27 -1.03 -4.25
CA ALA A 151 3.05 -1.06 -5.49
C ALA A 151 4.55 -0.88 -5.25
N ALA A 152 5.32 -1.93 -5.51
CA ALA A 152 6.79 -1.88 -5.46
C ALA A 152 7.36 -0.94 -6.55
N THR A 153 6.63 -0.72 -7.64
CA THR A 153 7.01 0.21 -8.72
C THR A 153 7.12 1.67 -8.25
N MET A 154 6.56 1.99 -7.07
CA MET A 154 6.66 3.33 -6.49
C MET A 154 8.11 3.81 -6.37
N ILE A 155 9.06 2.90 -6.11
CA ILE A 155 10.49 3.22 -5.94
C ILE A 155 11.36 2.57 -7.01
N ASP A 156 10.77 2.10 -8.10
CA ASP A 156 11.53 1.59 -9.23
C ASP A 156 12.25 2.74 -9.94
N ALA A 157 13.55 2.59 -10.17
CA ALA A 157 14.36 3.60 -10.84
C ALA A 157 13.84 3.96 -12.24
N ASN A 158 13.28 3.01 -12.97
CA ASN A 158 12.67 3.28 -14.27
C ASN A 158 11.48 4.24 -14.18
N VAL A 159 10.83 4.34 -13.03
CA VAL A 159 9.75 5.29 -12.77
C VAL A 159 10.31 6.59 -12.21
N THR A 160 11.11 6.52 -11.14
CA THR A 160 11.61 7.72 -10.43
C THR A 160 12.59 8.53 -11.27
N ASP A 161 13.39 7.90 -12.12
CA ASP A 161 14.36 8.57 -12.99
C ASP A 161 13.72 9.11 -14.27
N ALA A 162 12.62 8.52 -14.72
CA ALA A 162 11.92 8.95 -15.93
C ALA A 162 11.14 10.26 -15.76
N PHE A 163 10.74 10.58 -14.54
CA PHE A 163 9.85 11.72 -14.24
C PHE A 163 10.39 12.55 -13.08
N SER A 164 11.05 13.66 -13.38
CA SER A 164 11.68 14.53 -12.38
C SER A 164 10.70 15.26 -11.45
N THR A 165 9.41 15.29 -11.81
CA THR A 165 8.37 15.99 -11.04
C THR A 165 7.64 15.10 -10.03
N LEU A 166 7.90 13.79 -10.04
CA LEU A 166 7.26 12.86 -9.14
C LEU A 166 7.80 12.98 -7.71
N GLU A 167 6.91 12.85 -6.76
CA GLU A 167 7.22 12.83 -5.32
C GLU A 167 7.19 11.40 -4.73
N ASN A 168 7.34 10.37 -5.58
CA ASN A 168 7.37 8.97 -5.18
C ASN A 168 8.40 8.71 -4.08
N THR A 169 9.62 9.17 -4.28
CA THR A 169 10.71 8.99 -3.32
C THR A 169 10.43 9.73 -2.01
N THR A 170 9.91 10.95 -2.08
CA THR A 170 9.57 11.74 -0.90
C THR A 170 8.54 11.03 -0.04
N LEU A 171 7.43 10.57 -0.65
CA LEU A 171 6.40 9.86 0.09
C LEU A 171 6.90 8.52 0.65
N PHE A 172 7.70 7.79 -0.13
CA PHE A 172 8.31 6.55 0.33
C PHE A 172 9.24 6.80 1.54
N MET A 173 10.08 7.82 1.48
CA MET A 173 10.97 8.17 2.58
C MET A 173 10.20 8.62 3.82
N ASN A 174 9.08 9.31 3.66
CA ASN A 174 8.18 9.65 4.76
C ASN A 174 7.62 8.38 5.43
N ALA A 175 7.24 7.38 4.63
CA ALA A 175 6.78 6.10 5.16
C ALA A 175 7.89 5.36 5.93
N VAL A 176 9.12 5.41 5.45
CA VAL A 176 10.28 4.82 6.13
C VAL A 176 10.58 5.55 7.43
N THR A 177 10.72 6.86 7.39
CA THR A 177 11.14 7.66 8.57
C THR A 177 10.08 7.67 9.65
N SER A 178 8.79 7.74 9.32
CA SER A 178 7.70 7.67 10.29
C SER A 178 7.64 6.34 11.04
N ASN A 179 8.27 5.29 10.52
CA ASN A 179 8.40 4.01 11.18
C ASN A 179 9.59 3.94 12.16
N PHE A 180 10.43 4.96 12.22
CA PHE A 180 11.60 4.99 13.11
C PHE A 180 11.46 5.93 14.31
N ASP A 181 10.42 6.73 14.33
CA ASP A 181 10.16 7.71 15.41
C ASP A 181 9.29 7.16 16.54
#